data_a35d382f0ff75a46325fab801ef6d315
#
_entry.id   a35d382f0ff75a46325fab801ef6d315
#
_cell.length_a   1.000
_cell.length_b   1.000
_cell.length_c   1.000
_cell.angle_alpha   90.00
_cell.angle_beta   90.00
_cell.angle_gamma   90.00
#
_symmetry.space_group_name_H-M   'P 1'
#
loop_
_entity.id
_entity.type
_entity.pdbx_description
1 polymer ?
#
loop_
_entity_poly.entity_id
_entity_poly.type
_entity_poly.pdbx_seq_one_letter_code
_entity_poly.pdbx_strand_id
1 'polypeptide(L)'
;MRIAEIVGKVTLGRVHPTLQGAQLKLAVPLTLEHLRGEKDPLDDEFLVVYDPFSTGVGEQIALSEGGEAAQPFYPELKPVDAYNAAILDSVHLRDQ
;
A
#
# COMPACT_ATOMS: atom_id res chain seq x y z
N MET A 1 10.32 0.18 -4.67
CA MET A 1 9.47 -0.49 -3.68
C MET A 1 9.76 0.08 -2.30
N ARG A 2 8.73 0.32 -1.50
CA ARG A 2 8.89 0.86 -0.14
C ARG A 2 8.09 0.03 0.84
N ILE A 3 8.38 0.19 2.13
CA ILE A 3 7.55 -0.39 3.19
C ILE A 3 6.45 0.61 3.51
N ALA A 4 5.21 0.13 3.67
CA ALA A 4 4.08 0.97 4.06
C ALA A 4 3.23 0.23 5.08
N GLU A 5 2.45 0.99 5.84
CA GLU A 5 1.48 0.42 6.79
C GLU A 5 0.07 0.73 6.33
N ILE A 6 -0.79 -0.28 6.37
CA ILE A 6 -2.22 -0.10 6.08
C ILE A 6 -2.87 0.58 7.27
N VAL A 7 -3.51 1.72 7.00
CA VAL A 7 -4.14 2.53 8.05
C VAL A 7 -5.64 2.70 7.85
N GLY A 8 -6.18 2.27 6.72
CA GLY A 8 -7.60 2.42 6.45
C GLY A 8 -8.04 1.71 5.20
N LYS A 9 -9.33 1.88 4.88
CA LYS A 9 -10.00 1.24 3.76
C LYS A 9 -10.67 2.31 2.90
N VAL A 10 -10.68 2.09 1.59
CA VAL A 10 -11.33 2.99 0.64
C VAL A 10 -12.49 2.28 -0.05
N THR A 11 -13.65 2.92 -0.08
CA THR A 11 -14.80 2.43 -0.83
C THR A 11 -15.08 3.40 -1.98
N LEU A 12 -15.16 2.88 -3.20
CA LEU A 12 -15.42 3.69 -4.40
C LEU A 12 -16.92 3.74 -4.71
N GLY A 13 -17.42 4.92 -5.07
CA GLY A 13 -18.80 5.08 -5.51
C GLY A 13 -18.97 4.70 -6.96
N ARG A 14 -18.30 5.43 -7.86
CA ARG A 14 -18.24 5.12 -9.30
C ARG A 14 -16.80 4.81 -9.66
N VAL A 15 -16.59 3.79 -10.46
CA VAL A 15 -15.24 3.32 -10.76
C VAL A 15 -15.06 3.12 -12.26
N HIS A 16 -13.82 3.25 -12.70
CA HIS A 16 -13.41 2.78 -14.02
C HIS A 16 -13.68 1.27 -14.08
N PRO A 17 -14.19 0.72 -15.21
CA PRO A 17 -14.53 -0.70 -15.30
C PRO A 17 -13.42 -1.64 -14.88
N THR A 18 -12.16 -1.29 -15.13
CA THR A 18 -11.00 -2.11 -14.77
C THR A 18 -10.75 -2.20 -13.25
N LEU A 19 -11.36 -1.30 -12.46
CA LEU A 19 -11.24 -1.30 -11.00
C LEU A 19 -12.47 -1.91 -10.31
N GLN A 20 -13.43 -2.38 -11.08
CA GLN A 20 -14.63 -2.99 -10.52
C GLN A 20 -14.26 -4.24 -9.71
N GLY A 21 -14.73 -4.32 -8.48
CA GLY A 21 -14.38 -5.42 -7.57
C GLY A 21 -13.03 -5.27 -6.88
N ALA A 22 -12.28 -4.20 -7.17
CA ALA A 22 -10.99 -3.96 -6.54
C ALA A 22 -11.14 -3.64 -5.06
N GLN A 23 -10.20 -4.12 -4.25
CA GLN A 23 -10.05 -3.67 -2.87
C GLN A 23 -8.98 -2.60 -2.82
N LEU A 24 -9.34 -1.45 -2.25
CA LEU A 24 -8.42 -0.33 -2.07
C LEU A 24 -8.25 -0.04 -0.59
N LYS A 25 -7.03 0.25 -0.21
CA LYS A 25 -6.67 0.56 1.17
C LYS A 25 -5.96 1.91 1.23
N LEU A 26 -6.01 2.53 2.39
CA LEU A 26 -5.15 3.67 2.70
C LEU A 26 -3.88 3.14 3.34
N ALA A 27 -2.75 3.61 2.85
CA ALA A 27 -1.44 3.19 3.36
C ALA A 27 -0.54 4.40 3.56
N VAL A 28 0.34 4.32 4.54
CA VAL A 28 1.36 5.34 4.81
C VAL A 28 2.72 4.73 4.51
N PRO A 29 3.47 5.30 3.54
CA PRO A 29 4.86 4.89 3.35
C PRO A 29 5.65 5.16 4.62
N LEU A 30 6.38 4.16 5.10
CA LEU A 30 7.11 4.26 6.35
C LEU A 30 8.54 4.73 6.11
N THR A 31 8.93 5.76 6.85
CA THR A 31 10.32 6.22 6.91
C THR A 31 11.05 5.48 8.02
N LEU A 32 12.37 5.69 8.10
CA LEU A 32 13.16 5.12 9.18
C LEU A 32 12.67 5.57 10.56
N GLU A 33 12.20 6.82 10.66
CA GLU A 33 11.64 7.35 11.90
C GLU A 33 10.40 6.59 12.35
N HIS A 34 9.51 6.25 11.40
CA HIS A 34 8.33 5.43 11.70
C HIS A 34 8.74 4.03 12.19
N LEU A 35 9.71 3.44 11.50
CA LEU A 35 10.17 2.07 11.82
C LEU A 35 10.87 2.01 13.18
N ARG A 36 11.45 3.11 13.63
CA ARG A 36 12.07 3.23 14.96
C ARG A 36 11.08 3.59 16.06
N GLY A 37 9.83 3.85 15.71
CA GLY A 37 8.83 4.28 16.68
C GLY A 37 8.94 5.74 17.09
N GLU A 38 9.69 6.54 16.34
CA GLU A 38 9.94 7.97 16.64
C GLU A 38 8.84 8.88 16.07
N LYS A 39 8.01 8.37 15.17
CA LYS A 39 6.95 9.13 14.52
C LYS A 39 5.74 8.23 14.28
N ASP A 40 4.55 8.78 14.53
CA ASP A 40 3.31 8.06 14.28
C ASP A 40 2.99 8.07 12.77
N PRO A 41 2.77 6.91 12.14
CA PRO A 41 2.36 6.88 10.73
C PRO A 41 1.11 7.70 10.43
N LEU A 42 0.18 7.82 11.37
CA LEU A 42 -1.05 8.58 11.17
C LEU A 42 -0.82 10.10 11.01
N ASP A 43 0.36 10.59 11.35
CA ASP A 43 0.72 12.01 11.20
C ASP A 43 1.28 12.32 9.80
N ASP A 44 1.30 11.35 8.90
CA ASP A 44 1.89 11.52 7.58
C ASP A 44 0.87 11.37 6.46
N GLU A 45 1.32 11.60 5.21
CA GLU A 45 0.45 11.50 4.04
C GLU A 45 0.06 10.06 3.74
N PHE A 46 -1.16 9.89 3.27
CA PHE A 46 -1.69 8.59 2.88
C PHE A 46 -1.65 8.42 1.37
N LEU A 47 -1.49 7.17 0.94
CA LEU A 47 -1.68 6.75 -0.45
C LEU A 47 -2.85 5.77 -0.53
N VAL A 48 -3.52 5.79 -1.67
CA VAL A 48 -4.52 4.77 -2.00
C VAL A 48 -3.81 3.64 -2.73
N VAL A 49 -3.94 2.41 -2.21
CA VAL A 49 -3.19 1.25 -2.69
C VAL A 49 -4.15 0.17 -3.16
N TYR A 50 -3.89 -0.40 -4.34
CA TYR A 50 -4.59 -1.60 -4.81
C TYR A 50 -4.13 -2.79 -3.96
N ASP A 51 -5.07 -3.46 -3.30
CA ASP A 51 -4.77 -4.54 -2.36
C ASP A 51 -5.39 -5.86 -2.81
N PRO A 52 -4.59 -6.78 -3.40
CA PRO A 52 -5.11 -8.08 -3.83
C PRO A 52 -5.19 -9.10 -2.69
N PHE A 53 -4.72 -8.76 -1.48
CA PHE A 53 -4.57 -9.73 -0.38
C PHE A 53 -5.54 -9.56 0.78
N SER A 54 -6.46 -8.60 0.70
CA SER A 54 -7.37 -8.28 1.81
C SER A 54 -6.62 -7.97 3.11
N THR A 55 -5.59 -7.14 3.00
CA THR A 55 -4.71 -6.80 4.12
C THR A 55 -5.45 -6.02 5.19
N GLY A 56 -5.22 -6.35 6.45
CA GLY A 56 -5.85 -5.67 7.59
C GLY A 56 -5.13 -4.40 7.99
N VAL A 57 -5.87 -3.52 8.69
CA VAL A 57 -5.29 -2.31 9.27
C VAL A 57 -4.20 -2.69 10.27
N GLY A 58 -3.08 -1.99 10.22
CA GLY A 58 -1.91 -2.24 11.07
C GLY A 58 -0.88 -3.15 10.44
N GLU A 59 -1.22 -3.86 9.36
CA GLU A 59 -0.25 -4.70 8.67
C GLU A 59 0.70 -3.88 7.82
N GLN A 60 1.94 -4.33 7.71
CA GLN A 60 2.97 -3.72 6.87
C GLN A 60 3.06 -4.46 5.55
N ILE A 61 3.29 -3.69 4.49
CA ILE A 61 3.31 -4.21 3.12
C ILE A 61 4.54 -3.74 2.37
N ALA A 62 4.86 -4.45 1.30
CA ALA A 62 5.80 -3.99 0.28
C ALA A 62 5.01 -3.21 -0.76
N LEU A 63 5.24 -1.91 -0.82
CA LEU A 63 4.52 -0.99 -1.69
C LEU A 63 5.25 -0.80 -3.01
N SER A 64 4.58 -1.08 -4.11
CA SER A 64 5.05 -0.78 -5.46
C SER A 64 4.32 0.46 -5.97
N GLU A 65 5.04 1.40 -6.59
CA GLU A 65 4.50 2.69 -7.02
C GLU A 65 4.81 2.99 -8.48
N GLY A 66 4.09 3.99 -9.01
CA GLY A 66 4.28 4.45 -10.37
C GLY A 66 3.89 3.40 -11.39
N GLY A 67 4.56 3.38 -12.52
CA GLY A 67 4.28 2.44 -13.60
C GLY A 67 4.45 0.98 -13.20
N GLU A 68 5.31 0.69 -12.24
CA GLU A 68 5.52 -0.68 -11.74
C GLU A 68 4.27 -1.25 -11.07
N ALA A 69 3.44 -0.40 -10.47
CA ALA A 69 2.22 -0.83 -9.79
C ALA A 69 1.21 -1.44 -10.74
N ALA A 70 1.24 -1.07 -12.01
CA ALA A 70 0.32 -1.59 -13.03
C ALA A 70 0.86 -2.86 -13.72
N GLN A 71 2.12 -3.22 -13.54
CA GLN A 71 2.73 -4.38 -14.20
C GLN A 71 2.04 -5.71 -13.90
N PRO A 72 1.55 -5.97 -12.68
CA PRO A 72 0.84 -7.22 -12.39
C PRO A 72 -0.39 -7.45 -13.26
N PHE A 73 -0.94 -6.41 -13.87
CA PHE A 73 -2.14 -6.47 -14.70
C PHE A 73 -1.84 -6.58 -16.19
N TYR A 74 -0.58 -6.48 -16.59
CA TYR A 74 -0.20 -6.52 -17.99
C TYR A 74 -0.70 -7.82 -18.65
N PRO A 75 -1.24 -7.80 -19.89
CA PRO A 75 -1.36 -6.65 -20.79
C PRO A 75 -2.59 -5.76 -20.57
N GLU A 76 -3.39 -6.01 -19.56
CA GLU A 76 -4.54 -5.17 -19.24
C GLU A 76 -4.07 -3.82 -18.69
N LEU A 77 -4.67 -2.73 -19.15
CA LEU A 77 -4.36 -1.39 -18.67
C LEU A 77 -5.28 -1.03 -17.51
N LYS A 78 -4.70 -0.82 -16.33
CA LYS A 78 -5.44 -0.36 -15.14
C LYS A 78 -4.85 0.94 -14.61
N PRO A 79 -5.68 1.89 -14.18
CA PRO A 79 -5.21 3.16 -13.63
C PRO A 79 -4.76 2.97 -12.17
N VAL A 80 -3.70 2.20 -11.98
CA VAL A 80 -3.14 1.86 -10.66
C VAL A 80 -1.71 2.38 -10.59
N ASP A 81 -1.42 3.24 -9.60
CA ASP A 81 -0.08 3.79 -9.38
C ASP A 81 0.49 3.43 -8.00
N ALA A 82 -0.23 2.63 -7.23
CA ALA A 82 0.25 2.08 -5.97
C ALA A 82 -0.36 0.69 -5.77
N TYR A 83 0.47 -0.30 -5.50
CA TYR A 83 0.07 -1.70 -5.45
C TYR A 83 0.73 -2.41 -4.27
N ASN A 84 -0.06 -3.20 -3.54
CA ASN A 84 0.46 -4.04 -2.46
C ASN A 84 1.07 -5.30 -3.07
N ALA A 85 2.39 -5.33 -3.15
CA ALA A 85 3.12 -6.45 -3.75
C ALA A 85 3.30 -7.62 -2.79
N ALA A 86 3.27 -7.39 -1.48
CA ALA A 86 3.41 -8.44 -0.47
C ALA A 86 3.01 -7.93 0.91
N ILE A 87 2.45 -8.82 1.73
CA ILE A 87 2.28 -8.56 3.16
C ILE A 87 3.58 -8.97 3.85
N LEU A 88 4.12 -8.08 4.67
CA LEU A 88 5.38 -8.34 5.37
C LEU A 88 5.12 -9.01 6.71
N ASP A 89 5.86 -10.07 6.98
CA ASP A 89 5.77 -10.78 8.24
C ASP A 89 6.54 -10.06 9.34
N SER A 90 7.74 -9.59 9.03
CA SER A 90 8.56 -8.85 9.98
C SER A 90 9.52 -7.92 9.25
N VAL A 91 9.95 -6.86 9.98
CA VAL A 91 10.95 -5.92 9.50
C VAL A 91 12.01 -5.80 10.60
N HIS A 92 13.27 -6.00 10.22
CA HIS A 92 14.38 -5.92 11.14
C HIS A 92 15.28 -4.75 10.78
N LEU A 93 15.53 -3.89 11.75
CA LEU A 93 16.47 -2.79 11.61
C LEU A 93 17.77 -3.14 12.29
N ARG A 94 18.88 -2.76 11.63
CA ARG A 94 20.20 -2.96 12.17
C ARG A 94 20.51 -1.90 13.22
N ASP A 95 21.17 -2.29 14.30
CA ASP A 95 21.67 -1.38 15.34
C ASP A 95 20.60 -0.51 15.99
N GLN A 96 19.54 -1.16 16.42
CA GLN A 96 18.45 -0.47 17.15
C GLN A 96 18.58 -0.62 18.63
#